data_fe362f2b1beca40ff9a79f8e32e6a14b
#
_entry.id   fe362f2b1beca40ff9a79f8e32e6a14b
#
_cell.length_a   1.000
_cell.length_b   1.000
_cell.length_c   1.000
_cell.angle_alpha   90.00
_cell.angle_beta   90.00
_cell.angle_gamma   90.00
#
_symmetry.space_group_name_H-M   'P 1'
#
loop_
_entity.id
_entity.type
_entity.pdbx_description
1 polymer ?
#
loop_
_entity_poly.entity_id
_entity_poly.type
_entity_poly.pdbx_seq_one_letter_code
_entity_poly.pdbx_strand_id
1 'polypeptide(L)'
;MSVSLAPKLNHRGEHILSPESFNSGLMAFLDASPSPFHAVAAMRQALQLQGFDDLDPTATWSIGGGTNALITRNHSSLIAFRVGTAPLADTGIRIIGAHTDSPCLRIKPSPDVRRSGVHQLGVEVYGGVLLAPWFDRDLSIAGRVTCTDAQGRRLSLLIDFERPIVTIPSLAIHLNRDVHKNRTLNSQQEVVPILGDLANETETGFHRMLLDQVHHQHPESDVQAVIDYELSCYDTQCAQRVGIHGDYLASARLDNLLSCYAGLRSLLDAETEQSVLLVCNDHEEVGSASAAGAQGPFLHTVLERLCGDTETLARALARSLLISADNAHALHPNYDNKHDPQHQPRLNGGPVIKFNANQRYATNSETAATFRELCTRAGVPVQSIAMRSDMACGSTIGPITSTVLGVNTVDVGAPQLGMHSIRETTGWKDPVLLYQALLQLFESEKL
;
A
#
# COMPACT_ATOMS: atom_id res chain seq x y z
N MET A 1 9.93 16.96 6.98
CA MET A 1 9.03 17.49 8.06
C MET A 1 8.65 16.33 8.96
N SER A 2 8.90 16.41 10.28
CA SER A 2 8.48 15.36 11.21
C SER A 2 6.95 15.37 11.33
N VAL A 3 6.31 14.31 10.88
CA VAL A 3 4.87 14.12 11.06
C VAL A 3 4.62 13.95 12.55
N SER A 4 3.95 14.93 13.20
CA SER A 4 3.56 14.83 14.61
C SER A 4 2.44 13.78 14.72
N LEU A 5 2.78 12.61 15.23
CA LEU A 5 1.87 11.47 15.45
C LEU A 5 1.22 11.47 16.85
N ALA A 6 1.22 12.62 17.56
CA ALA A 6 0.70 12.68 18.94
C ALA A 6 -0.84 12.65 18.95
N PRO A 7 -1.48 11.67 19.62
CA PRO A 7 -2.92 11.61 19.77
C PRO A 7 -3.42 12.70 20.75
N LYS A 8 -4.59 13.27 20.47
CA LYS A 8 -5.32 14.10 21.44
C LYS A 8 -6.37 13.23 22.13
N LEU A 9 -6.31 13.17 23.45
CA LEU A 9 -7.34 12.53 24.29
C LEU A 9 -8.65 13.34 24.22
N ASN A 10 -9.80 12.65 24.14
CA ASN A 10 -11.09 13.26 24.33
C ASN A 10 -11.36 13.50 25.84
N HIS A 11 -12.47 14.19 26.17
CA HIS A 11 -12.86 14.50 27.56
C HIS A 11 -13.20 13.26 28.44
N ARG A 12 -13.11 12.04 27.88
CA ARG A 12 -13.33 10.76 28.58
C ARG A 12 -12.07 9.89 28.65
N GLY A 13 -10.91 10.38 28.16
CA GLY A 13 -9.67 9.58 28.11
C GLY A 13 -9.64 8.51 27.00
N GLU A 14 -10.60 8.53 26.06
CA GLU A 14 -10.68 7.57 24.96
C GLU A 14 -9.92 8.11 23.73
N HIS A 15 -9.10 7.26 23.11
CA HIS A 15 -8.35 7.55 21.87
C HIS A 15 -9.24 7.47 20.62
N ILE A 16 -10.27 8.30 20.53
CA ILE A 16 -11.03 8.42 19.28
C ILE A 16 -10.38 9.51 18.43
N LEU A 17 -9.58 9.08 17.44
CA LEU A 17 -9.07 10.00 16.42
C LEU A 17 -10.27 10.55 15.61
N SER A 18 -10.36 11.87 15.49
CA SER A 18 -11.34 12.46 14.56
C SER A 18 -10.94 12.16 13.11
N PRO A 19 -11.91 12.11 12.17
CA PRO A 19 -11.59 11.96 10.75
C PRO A 19 -10.58 13.00 10.25
N GLU A 20 -10.63 14.21 10.77
CA GLU A 20 -9.69 15.29 10.42
C GLU A 20 -8.27 14.97 10.85
N SER A 21 -8.08 14.53 12.09
CA SER A 21 -6.76 14.19 12.63
C SER A 21 -6.17 12.95 11.94
N PHE A 22 -6.98 11.89 11.76
CA PHE A 22 -6.56 10.68 11.09
C PHE A 22 -6.17 10.93 9.63
N ASN A 23 -7.04 11.62 8.88
CA ASN A 23 -6.82 11.88 7.45
C ASN A 23 -5.66 12.87 7.21
N SER A 24 -5.38 13.78 8.14
CA SER A 24 -4.18 14.62 8.03
C SER A 24 -2.91 13.77 8.04
N GLY A 25 -2.82 12.78 8.93
CA GLY A 25 -1.70 11.83 8.96
C GLY A 25 -1.67 10.91 7.75
N LEU A 26 -2.84 10.41 7.31
CA LEU A 26 -2.95 9.59 6.09
C LEU A 26 -2.48 10.36 4.85
N MET A 27 -2.93 11.58 4.65
CA MET A 27 -2.51 12.41 3.50
C MET A 27 -1.00 12.64 3.50
N ALA A 28 -0.41 12.96 4.67
CA ALA A 28 1.03 13.11 4.79
C ALA A 28 1.79 11.81 4.49
N PHE A 29 1.27 10.66 4.92
CA PHE A 29 1.84 9.35 4.60
C PHE A 29 1.75 9.02 3.11
N LEU A 30 0.61 9.29 2.46
CA LEU A 30 0.41 9.10 1.02
C LEU A 30 1.38 9.94 0.19
N ASP A 31 1.54 11.21 0.55
CA ASP A 31 2.43 12.15 -0.13
C ASP A 31 3.92 11.77 0.06
N ALA A 32 4.29 11.25 1.24
CA ALA A 32 5.64 10.78 1.53
C ALA A 32 5.95 9.38 0.96
N SER A 33 4.99 8.72 0.31
CA SER A 33 5.10 7.32 -0.12
C SER A 33 4.90 7.16 -1.64
N PRO A 34 5.74 7.80 -2.49
CA PRO A 34 5.61 7.72 -3.94
C PRO A 34 5.93 6.34 -4.52
N SER A 35 6.57 5.45 -3.76
CA SER A 35 6.88 4.07 -4.14
C SER A 35 6.76 3.12 -2.93
N PRO A 36 6.69 1.79 -3.13
CA PRO A 36 6.68 0.81 -2.04
C PRO A 36 7.85 0.95 -1.08
N PHE A 37 9.03 1.31 -1.60
CA PHE A 37 10.23 1.53 -0.79
C PHE A 37 10.08 2.72 0.15
N HIS A 38 9.50 3.82 -0.31
CA HIS A 38 9.22 5.00 0.50
C HIS A 38 8.14 4.71 1.54
N ALA A 39 7.09 3.97 1.17
CA ALA A 39 6.03 3.55 2.10
C ALA A 39 6.61 2.73 3.27
N VAL A 40 7.45 1.74 2.97
CA VAL A 40 8.12 0.94 3.99
C VAL A 40 9.08 1.77 4.84
N ALA A 41 9.85 2.68 4.24
CA ALA A 41 10.73 3.58 4.97
C ALA A 41 9.96 4.48 5.95
N ALA A 42 8.83 5.05 5.52
CA ALA A 42 7.95 5.87 6.36
C ALA A 42 7.34 5.06 7.52
N MET A 43 6.83 3.85 7.25
CA MET A 43 6.29 2.96 8.28
C MET A 43 7.37 2.53 9.28
N ARG A 44 8.55 2.13 8.78
CA ARG A 44 9.72 1.76 9.61
C ARG A 44 10.12 2.89 10.55
N GLN A 45 10.24 4.11 10.03
CA GLN A 45 10.56 5.29 10.83
C GLN A 45 9.52 5.53 11.93
N ALA A 46 8.23 5.46 11.59
CA ALA A 46 7.15 5.63 12.56
C ALA A 46 7.20 4.58 13.69
N LEU A 47 7.46 3.32 13.35
CA LEU A 47 7.59 2.22 14.31
C LEU A 47 8.82 2.38 15.21
N GLN A 48 9.98 2.73 14.65
CA GLN A 48 11.21 2.96 15.42
C GLN A 48 11.07 4.11 16.41
N LEU A 49 10.37 5.20 16.03
CA LEU A 49 10.06 6.31 16.93
C LEU A 49 9.17 5.90 18.11
N GLN A 50 8.43 4.78 18.00
CA GLN A 50 7.59 4.19 19.03
C GLN A 50 8.26 2.98 19.73
N GLY A 51 9.58 2.81 19.54
CA GLY A 51 10.37 1.81 20.26
C GLY A 51 10.26 0.39 19.71
N PHE A 52 9.94 0.22 18.44
CA PHE A 52 10.05 -1.07 17.77
C PHE A 52 11.48 -1.35 17.35
N ASP A 53 12.01 -2.50 17.71
CA ASP A 53 13.34 -2.97 17.33
C ASP A 53 13.34 -3.47 15.87
N ASP A 54 14.33 -3.07 15.10
CA ASP A 54 14.52 -3.52 13.72
C ASP A 54 15.35 -4.81 13.72
N LEU A 55 14.72 -5.92 13.35
CA LEU A 55 15.33 -7.24 13.45
C LEU A 55 16.20 -7.56 12.22
N ASP A 56 17.43 -8.00 12.46
CA ASP A 56 18.28 -8.56 11.41
C ASP A 56 17.76 -9.96 11.02
N PRO A 57 17.37 -10.20 9.74
CA PRO A 57 16.93 -11.50 9.27
C PRO A 57 18.02 -12.59 9.39
N THR A 58 19.30 -12.22 9.44
CA THR A 58 20.44 -13.14 9.52
C THR A 58 20.81 -13.52 10.96
N ALA A 59 20.37 -12.73 11.94
CA ALA A 59 20.66 -12.95 13.34
C ALA A 59 19.68 -13.93 14.01
N THR A 60 20.07 -14.51 15.14
CA THR A 60 19.16 -15.20 16.05
C THR A 60 18.36 -14.17 16.83
N TRP A 61 17.03 -14.33 16.89
CA TRP A 61 16.17 -13.42 17.63
C TRP A 61 15.96 -13.91 19.06
N SER A 62 16.03 -12.98 20.00
CA SER A 62 15.61 -13.20 21.39
C SER A 62 14.26 -12.51 21.60
N ILE A 63 13.17 -13.27 21.41
CA ILE A 63 11.81 -12.75 21.43
C ILE A 63 11.08 -13.34 22.62
N GLY A 64 10.43 -12.49 23.43
CA GLY A 64 9.62 -12.86 24.57
C GLY A 64 8.40 -11.96 24.70
N GLY A 65 7.56 -12.23 25.71
CA GLY A 65 6.40 -11.38 26.00
C GLY A 65 6.79 -9.91 26.19
N GLY A 66 6.05 -9.00 25.56
CA GLY A 66 6.33 -7.57 25.57
C GLY A 66 7.29 -7.09 24.47
N THR A 67 7.85 -7.96 23.62
CA THR A 67 8.70 -7.55 22.49
C THR A 67 7.89 -6.81 21.46
N ASN A 68 8.36 -5.60 21.07
CA ASN A 68 7.90 -4.83 19.93
C ASN A 68 8.99 -4.84 18.87
N ALA A 69 8.73 -5.39 17.70
CA ALA A 69 9.74 -5.49 16.66
C ALA A 69 9.17 -5.35 15.24
N LEU A 70 10.05 -5.03 14.31
CA LEU A 70 9.77 -4.99 12.90
C LEU A 70 10.87 -5.69 12.09
N ILE A 71 10.54 -6.12 10.90
CA ILE A 71 11.48 -6.67 9.92
C ILE A 71 11.02 -6.29 8.52
N THR A 72 11.96 -6.07 7.61
CA THR A 72 11.66 -5.76 6.22
C THR A 72 12.19 -6.84 5.28
N ARG A 73 11.55 -6.98 4.11
CA ARG A 73 12.04 -7.78 3.01
C ARG A 73 12.07 -6.95 1.73
N ASN A 74 13.19 -7.01 1.01
CA ASN A 74 13.45 -6.20 -0.19
C ASN A 74 13.32 -4.68 0.05
N HIS A 75 13.23 -4.20 1.30
CA HIS A 75 12.88 -2.82 1.67
C HIS A 75 11.55 -2.33 1.07
N SER A 76 10.70 -3.22 0.57
CA SER A 76 9.40 -2.92 -0.03
C SER A 76 8.24 -3.66 0.65
N SER A 77 8.54 -4.64 1.51
CA SER A 77 7.57 -5.31 2.40
C SER A 77 8.01 -5.19 3.84
N LEU A 78 7.04 -5.12 4.76
CA LEU A 78 7.26 -4.94 6.18
C LEU A 78 6.37 -5.87 6.99
N ILE A 79 6.93 -6.47 8.04
CA ILE A 79 6.17 -7.07 9.14
C ILE A 79 6.54 -6.34 10.42
N ALA A 80 5.53 -5.93 11.20
CA ALA A 80 5.71 -5.37 12.53
C ALA A 80 4.78 -6.08 13.51
N PHE A 81 5.26 -6.35 14.73
CA PHE A 81 4.48 -7.12 15.71
C PHE A 81 4.77 -6.70 17.14
N ARG A 82 3.80 -6.97 18.00
CA ARG A 82 3.95 -6.99 19.46
C ARG A 82 3.65 -8.38 19.96
N VAL A 83 4.53 -8.94 20.78
CA VAL A 83 4.31 -10.25 21.41
C VAL A 83 3.60 -10.05 22.74
N GLY A 84 2.45 -10.66 22.89
CA GLY A 84 1.66 -10.63 24.12
C GLY A 84 2.33 -11.40 25.26
N THR A 85 1.71 -11.33 26.43
CA THR A 85 2.23 -11.98 27.66
C THR A 85 1.86 -13.46 27.74
N ALA A 86 0.74 -13.87 27.11
CA ALA A 86 0.29 -15.25 27.09
C ALA A 86 0.92 -16.07 25.95
N PRO A 87 1.06 -17.41 26.09
CA PRO A 87 1.63 -18.26 25.05
C PRO A 87 0.84 -18.19 23.73
N LEU A 88 1.54 -18.04 22.61
CA LEU A 88 0.94 -17.97 21.25
C LEU A 88 0.04 -19.16 20.93
N ALA A 89 0.43 -20.36 21.38
CA ALA A 89 -0.36 -21.59 21.18
C ALA A 89 -1.75 -21.54 21.85
N ASP A 90 -1.95 -20.68 22.84
CA ASP A 90 -3.19 -20.59 23.62
C ASP A 90 -4.07 -19.40 23.17
N THR A 91 -3.47 -18.32 22.67
CA THR A 91 -4.17 -17.08 22.31
C THR A 91 -4.29 -16.85 20.80
N GLY A 92 -3.38 -17.42 20.00
CA GLY A 92 -3.22 -17.06 18.58
C GLY A 92 -2.64 -15.67 18.42
N ILE A 93 -2.69 -15.18 17.18
CA ILE A 93 -2.19 -13.86 16.78
C ILE A 93 -3.30 -13.12 16.04
N ARG A 94 -3.49 -11.84 16.33
CA ARG A 94 -4.39 -10.95 15.57
C ARG A 94 -3.56 -10.34 14.46
N ILE A 95 -3.94 -10.62 13.21
CA ILE A 95 -3.13 -10.25 12.04
C ILE A 95 -3.91 -9.28 11.15
N ILE A 96 -3.26 -8.19 10.76
CA ILE A 96 -3.72 -7.30 9.69
C ILE A 96 -2.76 -7.45 8.53
N GLY A 97 -3.27 -7.72 7.33
CA GLY A 97 -2.50 -7.77 6.10
C GLY A 97 -2.93 -6.67 5.14
N ALA A 98 -1.98 -6.03 4.47
CA ALA A 98 -2.17 -5.02 3.43
C ALA A 98 -1.05 -5.14 2.38
N HIS A 99 -1.04 -4.28 1.34
CA HIS A 99 0.05 -4.24 0.38
C HIS A 99 0.57 -2.82 0.14
N THR A 100 1.86 -2.71 -0.21
CA THR A 100 2.59 -1.45 -0.34
C THR A 100 2.65 -0.91 -1.76
N ASP A 101 2.49 -1.80 -2.75
CA ASP A 101 2.55 -1.47 -4.17
C ASP A 101 1.20 -0.92 -4.68
N SER A 102 1.27 -0.23 -5.80
CA SER A 102 0.13 0.33 -6.52
C SER A 102 0.44 0.34 -8.02
N PRO A 103 -0.57 0.23 -8.90
CA PRO A 103 -0.34 0.28 -10.34
C PRO A 103 0.33 1.57 -10.78
N CYS A 104 1.36 1.45 -11.62
CA CYS A 104 2.16 2.60 -12.04
C CYS A 104 2.91 2.36 -13.37
N LEU A 105 3.68 3.35 -13.80
CA LEU A 105 4.63 3.25 -14.90
C LEU A 105 6.05 3.13 -14.33
N ARG A 106 6.69 1.96 -14.48
CA ARG A 106 8.07 1.72 -14.04
C ARG A 106 9.07 2.09 -15.14
N ILE A 107 10.17 2.71 -14.77
CA ILE A 107 11.24 3.05 -15.68
C ILE A 107 11.99 1.77 -16.08
N LYS A 108 12.19 1.55 -17.39
CA LYS A 108 12.92 0.39 -17.92
C LYS A 108 14.42 0.48 -17.63
N PRO A 109 15.17 -0.65 -17.58
CA PRO A 109 16.61 -0.67 -17.30
C PRO A 109 17.47 0.14 -18.29
N SER A 110 17.04 0.27 -19.55
CA SER A 110 17.67 1.13 -20.57
C SER A 110 16.60 2.09 -21.11
N PRO A 111 16.32 3.20 -20.40
CA PRO A 111 15.11 3.97 -20.64
C PRO A 111 15.28 5.06 -21.69
N ASP A 112 16.51 5.46 -22.02
CA ASP A 112 16.76 6.62 -22.88
C ASP A 112 16.25 6.43 -24.30
N VAL A 113 15.27 7.23 -24.69
CA VAL A 113 14.71 7.28 -26.05
C VAL A 113 14.85 8.70 -26.59
N ARG A 114 15.64 8.86 -27.64
CA ARG A 114 15.83 10.15 -28.32
C ARG A 114 15.07 10.16 -29.64
N ARG A 115 14.02 10.95 -29.72
CA ARG A 115 13.13 10.98 -30.90
C ARG A 115 12.50 12.35 -31.09
N SER A 116 12.45 12.82 -32.34
CA SER A 116 11.73 14.05 -32.71
C SER A 116 12.16 15.29 -31.93
N GLY A 117 13.44 15.39 -31.57
CA GLY A 117 14.00 16.52 -30.83
C GLY A 117 13.80 16.47 -29.32
N VAL A 118 13.20 15.42 -28.78
CA VAL A 118 12.98 15.28 -27.33
C VAL A 118 13.63 14.01 -26.76
N HIS A 119 14.04 14.11 -25.51
CA HIS A 119 14.45 12.98 -24.68
C HIS A 119 13.22 12.42 -23.97
N GLN A 120 12.97 11.14 -24.13
CA GLN A 120 11.89 10.39 -23.50
C GLN A 120 12.44 9.23 -22.68
N LEU A 121 11.63 8.73 -21.74
CA LEU A 121 11.99 7.55 -20.95
C LEU A 121 11.08 6.36 -21.31
N GLY A 122 11.69 5.22 -21.66
CA GLY A 122 10.98 3.97 -21.82
C GLY A 122 10.42 3.49 -20.49
N VAL A 123 9.12 3.14 -20.47
CA VAL A 123 8.45 2.65 -19.28
C VAL A 123 7.81 1.28 -19.52
N GLU A 124 7.56 0.57 -18.42
CA GLU A 124 6.79 -0.67 -18.36
C GLU A 124 5.56 -0.45 -17.48
N VAL A 125 4.40 -0.97 -17.91
CA VAL A 125 3.16 -0.91 -17.14
C VAL A 125 3.23 -1.94 -16.01
N TYR A 126 3.09 -1.50 -14.78
CA TYR A 126 3.04 -2.32 -13.58
C TYR A 126 1.62 -2.46 -13.07
N GLY A 127 1.09 -3.69 -13.00
CA GLY A 127 -0.26 -3.97 -12.53
C GLY A 127 -1.37 -3.55 -13.51
N GLY A 128 -2.58 -3.49 -13.01
CA GLY A 128 -3.79 -3.18 -13.77
C GLY A 128 -4.06 -1.67 -13.95
N VAL A 129 -3.10 -0.90 -14.47
CA VAL A 129 -3.17 0.57 -14.59
C VAL A 129 -4.32 1.05 -15.47
N LEU A 130 -5.09 2.03 -15.01
CA LEU A 130 -5.93 2.87 -15.87
C LEU A 130 -5.03 3.90 -16.58
N LEU A 131 -4.60 3.62 -17.81
CA LEU A 131 -3.60 4.43 -18.52
C LEU A 131 -4.08 5.83 -18.90
N ALA A 132 -5.35 6.01 -19.24
CA ALA A 132 -5.88 7.28 -19.72
C ALA A 132 -5.68 8.47 -18.75
N PRO A 133 -5.84 8.31 -17.42
CA PRO A 133 -5.61 9.38 -16.45
C PRO A 133 -4.16 9.81 -16.28
N TRP A 134 -3.18 9.09 -16.84
CA TRP A 134 -1.75 9.45 -16.78
C TRP A 134 -1.35 10.55 -17.76
N PHE A 135 -2.17 10.76 -18.80
CA PHE A 135 -1.89 11.82 -19.76
C PHE A 135 -2.14 13.20 -19.15
N ASP A 136 -1.36 14.17 -19.61
CA ASP A 136 -1.47 15.59 -19.24
C ASP A 136 -1.27 15.86 -17.74
N ARG A 137 -0.48 15.00 -17.06
CA ARG A 137 -0.13 15.14 -15.65
C ARG A 137 1.30 15.64 -15.46
N ASP A 138 1.49 16.33 -14.35
CA ASP A 138 2.79 16.74 -13.84
C ASP A 138 3.42 15.58 -13.07
N LEU A 139 4.28 14.79 -13.75
CA LEU A 139 4.82 13.56 -13.20
C LEU A 139 6.25 13.76 -12.66
N SER A 140 6.56 13.06 -11.58
CA SER A 140 7.89 12.90 -11.02
C SER A 140 8.32 11.42 -11.06
N ILE A 141 9.55 11.14 -10.58
CA ILE A 141 10.14 9.81 -10.53
C ILE A 141 10.70 9.59 -9.13
N ALA A 142 10.38 8.44 -8.53
CA ALA A 142 10.90 8.02 -7.24
C ALA A 142 11.11 6.52 -7.16
N GLY A 143 11.95 6.08 -6.24
CA GLY A 143 12.18 4.67 -5.95
C GLY A 143 13.55 4.41 -5.34
N ARG A 144 14.07 3.21 -5.60
CA ARG A 144 15.35 2.73 -5.08
C ARG A 144 16.41 2.77 -6.17
N VAL A 145 17.62 3.21 -5.81
CA VAL A 145 18.83 3.08 -6.63
C VAL A 145 19.86 2.24 -5.91
N THR A 146 20.54 1.38 -6.66
CA THR A 146 21.68 0.59 -6.18
C THR A 146 22.95 1.26 -6.68
N CYS A 147 23.81 1.66 -5.76
CA CYS A 147 25.00 2.47 -6.01
C CYS A 147 26.27 1.75 -5.54
N THR A 148 27.42 2.26 -5.97
CA THR A 148 28.72 1.95 -5.38
C THR A 148 29.38 3.23 -4.84
N ASP A 149 30.00 3.10 -3.66
CA ASP A 149 30.82 4.15 -3.07
C ASP A 149 32.29 4.07 -3.54
N ALA A 150 33.13 5.02 -3.08
CA ALA A 150 34.54 5.07 -3.42
C ALA A 150 35.36 3.85 -2.95
N GLN A 151 34.83 3.06 -2.01
CA GLN A 151 35.44 1.81 -1.53
C GLN A 151 34.92 0.58 -2.27
N GLY A 152 34.03 0.76 -3.27
CA GLY A 152 33.41 -0.32 -4.01
C GLY A 152 32.30 -1.06 -3.24
N ARG A 153 31.83 -0.51 -2.10
CA ARG A 153 30.73 -1.10 -1.33
C ARG A 153 29.41 -0.78 -2.01
N ARG A 154 28.50 -1.75 -2.00
CA ARG A 154 27.16 -1.57 -2.56
C ARG A 154 26.25 -0.90 -1.55
N LEU A 155 25.58 0.17 -2.00
CA LEU A 155 24.60 0.93 -1.22
C LEU A 155 23.24 0.86 -1.91
N SER A 156 22.18 0.81 -1.12
CA SER A 156 20.79 0.91 -1.59
C SER A 156 20.18 2.18 -1.00
N LEU A 157 19.87 3.15 -1.85
CA LEU A 157 19.40 4.48 -1.47
C LEU A 157 18.05 4.77 -2.11
N LEU A 158 17.21 5.53 -1.42
CA LEU A 158 15.95 6.03 -1.97
C LEU A 158 16.20 7.40 -2.61
N ILE A 159 15.58 7.62 -3.76
CA ILE A 159 15.56 8.93 -4.42
C ILE A 159 14.13 9.31 -4.77
N ASP A 160 13.86 10.60 -4.71
CA ASP A 160 12.66 11.24 -5.20
C ASP A 160 13.03 12.59 -5.81
N PHE A 161 12.58 12.86 -7.04
CA PHE A 161 12.83 14.18 -7.64
C PHE A 161 11.95 15.28 -7.06
N GLU A 162 10.85 14.94 -6.38
CA GLU A 162 9.94 15.84 -5.63
C GLU A 162 9.32 16.98 -6.46
N ARG A 163 9.63 17.07 -7.73
CA ARG A 163 9.16 18.08 -8.67
C ARG A 163 8.76 17.45 -9.99
N PRO A 164 7.90 18.10 -10.79
CA PRO A 164 7.57 17.61 -12.12
C PRO A 164 8.83 17.58 -13.02
N ILE A 165 9.19 16.40 -13.52
CA ILE A 165 10.33 16.20 -14.42
C ILE A 165 9.95 15.47 -15.70
N VAL A 166 8.79 14.84 -15.75
CA VAL A 166 8.30 14.15 -16.95
C VAL A 166 6.80 14.42 -17.16
N THR A 167 6.35 14.32 -18.41
CA THR A 167 4.94 14.42 -18.78
C THR A 167 4.62 13.52 -19.97
N ILE A 168 3.37 13.07 -20.06
CA ILE A 168 2.84 12.29 -21.21
C ILE A 168 1.74 13.13 -21.86
N PRO A 169 2.05 13.94 -22.88
CA PRO A 169 1.04 14.80 -23.50
C PRO A 169 0.06 14.00 -24.35
N SER A 170 -1.23 14.34 -24.26
CA SER A 170 -2.26 13.81 -25.14
C SER A 170 -2.04 14.26 -26.58
N LEU A 171 -2.41 13.40 -27.54
CA LEU A 171 -2.50 13.83 -28.94
C LEU A 171 -3.66 14.81 -29.10
N ALA A 172 -3.42 15.93 -29.76
CA ALA A 172 -4.42 16.96 -29.97
C ALA A 172 -5.66 16.38 -30.69
N ILE A 173 -6.87 16.80 -30.27
CA ILE A 173 -8.14 16.33 -30.81
C ILE A 173 -8.23 16.48 -32.35
N HIS A 174 -7.58 17.50 -32.93
CA HIS A 174 -7.55 17.74 -34.36
C HIS A 174 -6.81 16.65 -35.14
N LEU A 175 -5.91 15.93 -34.50
CA LEU A 175 -5.15 14.81 -35.08
C LEU A 175 -5.78 13.45 -34.77
N ASN A 176 -6.76 13.40 -33.85
CA ASN A 176 -7.46 12.17 -33.47
C ASN A 176 -8.93 12.46 -33.09
N ARG A 177 -9.77 12.78 -34.11
CA ARG A 177 -11.16 13.17 -33.89
C ARG A 177 -12.07 12.05 -33.39
N ASP A 178 -11.68 10.79 -33.58
CA ASP A 178 -12.44 9.61 -33.15
C ASP A 178 -12.09 9.10 -31.75
N VAL A 179 -11.22 9.82 -31.00
CA VAL A 179 -10.76 9.45 -29.66
C VAL A 179 -11.90 9.16 -28.68
N HIS A 180 -13.05 9.83 -28.81
CA HIS A 180 -14.21 9.60 -27.94
C HIS A 180 -15.06 8.38 -28.33
N LYS A 181 -14.86 7.80 -29.52
CA LYS A 181 -15.64 6.64 -29.97
C LYS A 181 -14.97 5.32 -29.59
N ASN A 182 -13.66 5.20 -29.83
CA ASN A 182 -12.89 3.99 -29.61
C ASN A 182 -11.44 4.36 -29.24
N ARG A 183 -11.18 4.67 -27.96
CA ARG A 183 -9.80 4.90 -27.50
C ARG A 183 -9.19 3.58 -27.06
N THR A 184 -8.31 3.02 -27.87
CA THR A 184 -7.35 2.01 -27.47
C THR A 184 -6.00 2.69 -27.26
N LEU A 185 -5.27 2.31 -26.19
CA LEU A 185 -3.95 2.85 -25.87
C LEU A 185 -2.90 1.77 -26.08
N ASN A 186 -1.90 2.05 -26.90
CA ASN A 186 -0.72 1.21 -27.02
C ASN A 186 0.32 1.63 -25.96
N SER A 187 0.48 0.80 -24.92
CA SER A 187 1.37 1.09 -23.80
C SER A 187 2.83 1.23 -24.20
N GLN A 188 3.27 0.58 -25.30
CA GLN A 188 4.65 0.66 -25.76
C GLN A 188 4.95 1.97 -26.52
N GLN A 189 3.94 2.58 -27.15
CA GLN A 189 4.15 3.70 -28.07
C GLN A 189 3.58 5.02 -27.55
N GLU A 190 2.53 4.98 -26.75
CA GLU A 190 1.75 6.18 -26.41
C GLU A 190 1.97 6.67 -24.97
N VAL A 191 2.44 5.80 -24.06
CA VAL A 191 2.67 6.17 -22.66
C VAL A 191 4.15 6.39 -22.32
N VAL A 192 4.92 6.90 -23.26
CA VAL A 192 6.36 7.18 -23.13
C VAL A 192 6.57 8.60 -22.64
N PRO A 193 6.96 8.85 -21.37
CA PRO A 193 7.10 10.18 -20.82
C PRO A 193 8.19 11.00 -21.51
N ILE A 194 7.92 12.28 -21.74
CA ILE A 194 8.91 13.26 -22.20
C ILE A 194 9.65 13.79 -20.98
N LEU A 195 10.99 13.71 -21.02
CA LEU A 195 11.89 14.21 -19.96
C LEU A 195 12.42 15.62 -20.27
N GLY A 196 12.74 15.93 -21.53
CA GLY A 196 13.28 17.23 -21.89
C GLY A 196 13.53 17.43 -23.39
N ASP A 197 13.98 18.61 -23.76
CA ASP A 197 14.39 18.98 -25.11
C ASP A 197 15.87 18.62 -25.33
N LEU A 198 16.15 17.88 -26.40
CA LEU A 198 17.53 17.47 -26.76
C LEU A 198 18.46 18.67 -27.05
N ALA A 199 17.91 19.82 -27.45
CA ALA A 199 18.72 21.02 -27.66
C ALA A 199 19.38 21.56 -26.36
N ASN A 200 18.81 21.21 -25.21
CA ASN A 200 19.31 21.60 -23.88
C ASN A 200 20.05 20.44 -23.18
N GLU A 201 20.12 19.27 -23.81
CA GLU A 201 20.76 18.10 -23.22
C GLU A 201 22.30 18.25 -23.30
N THR A 202 22.96 18.33 -22.15
CA THR A 202 24.35 17.91 -22.04
C THR A 202 24.38 16.41 -22.21
N GLU A 203 25.32 15.80 -22.94
CA GLU A 203 25.41 14.37 -23.33
C GLU A 203 25.31 13.35 -22.19
N THR A 204 24.56 13.66 -21.15
CA THR A 204 24.41 12.88 -19.92
C THR A 204 23.10 12.11 -19.95
N GLY A 205 23.17 10.77 -20.12
CA GLY A 205 22.00 9.88 -20.07
C GLY A 205 21.35 9.82 -18.67
N PHE A 206 20.25 9.13 -18.58
CA PHE A 206 19.42 9.02 -17.36
C PHE A 206 20.21 8.59 -16.11
N HIS A 207 21.18 7.66 -16.25
CA HIS A 207 22.05 7.24 -15.12
C HIS A 207 22.85 8.39 -14.50
N ARG A 208 23.28 9.36 -15.30
CA ARG A 208 23.98 10.52 -14.77
C ARG A 208 23.03 11.42 -13.97
N MET A 209 21.82 11.62 -14.46
CA MET A 209 20.79 12.36 -13.72
C MET A 209 20.48 11.71 -12.37
N LEU A 210 20.42 10.37 -12.33
CA LEU A 210 20.24 9.64 -11.08
C LEU A 210 21.41 9.86 -10.12
N LEU A 211 22.65 9.85 -10.61
CA LEU A 211 23.82 10.09 -9.78
C LEU A 211 23.81 11.51 -9.20
N ASP A 212 23.45 12.51 -10.01
CA ASP A 212 23.33 13.90 -9.56
C ASP A 212 22.22 14.04 -8.50
N GLN A 213 21.09 13.33 -8.66
CA GLN A 213 20.00 13.29 -7.66
C GLN A 213 20.44 12.60 -6.36
N VAL A 214 21.21 11.51 -6.45
CA VAL A 214 21.80 10.85 -5.27
C VAL A 214 22.71 11.80 -4.51
N HIS A 215 23.61 12.49 -5.19
CA HIS A 215 24.51 13.48 -4.55
C HIS A 215 23.74 14.63 -3.91
N HIS A 216 22.60 15.04 -4.51
CA HIS A 216 21.74 16.07 -3.94
C HIS A 216 21.06 15.63 -2.64
N GLN A 217 20.49 14.41 -2.61
CA GLN A 217 19.70 13.92 -1.48
C GLN A 217 20.55 13.22 -0.41
N HIS A 218 21.70 12.64 -0.80
CA HIS A 218 22.59 11.87 0.07
C HIS A 218 24.04 12.36 -0.05
N PRO A 219 24.32 13.65 0.25
CA PRO A 219 25.64 14.24 0.08
C PRO A 219 26.73 13.55 0.92
N GLU A 220 26.34 12.88 2.00
CA GLU A 220 27.25 12.15 2.90
C GLU A 220 27.64 10.76 2.41
N SER A 221 26.99 10.25 1.34
CA SER A 221 27.09 8.82 0.95
C SER A 221 28.35 8.45 0.14
N ASP A 222 29.15 9.42 -0.30
CA ASP A 222 30.36 9.22 -1.16
C ASP A 222 30.13 8.29 -2.37
N VAL A 223 28.92 8.34 -2.95
CA VAL A 223 28.53 7.51 -4.11
C VAL A 223 29.30 7.94 -5.35
N GLN A 224 29.87 6.95 -6.07
CA GLN A 224 30.63 7.18 -7.30
C GLN A 224 29.83 6.79 -8.56
N ALA A 225 28.94 5.81 -8.46
CA ALA A 225 28.13 5.35 -9.59
C ALA A 225 26.79 4.77 -9.16
N VAL A 226 25.77 5.01 -9.97
CA VAL A 226 24.51 4.25 -9.95
C VAL A 226 24.68 3.03 -10.85
N ILE A 227 24.47 1.83 -10.30
CA ILE A 227 24.63 0.56 -10.99
C ILE A 227 23.32 0.08 -11.58
N ASP A 228 22.23 0.19 -10.80
CA ASP A 228 20.89 -0.25 -11.19
C ASP A 228 19.82 0.49 -10.40
N TYR A 229 18.55 0.33 -10.76
CA TYR A 229 17.45 1.02 -10.08
C TYR A 229 16.11 0.29 -10.23
N GLU A 230 15.19 0.64 -9.34
CA GLU A 230 13.77 0.32 -9.40
C GLU A 230 12.99 1.61 -9.16
N LEU A 231 12.61 2.27 -10.25
CA LEU A 231 12.02 3.61 -10.25
C LEU A 231 10.64 3.61 -10.91
N SER A 232 9.73 4.39 -10.36
CA SER A 232 8.37 4.55 -10.88
C SER A 232 8.04 6.02 -11.08
N CYS A 233 7.26 6.31 -12.13
CA CYS A 233 6.61 7.60 -12.28
C CYS A 233 5.46 7.72 -11.27
N TYR A 234 5.22 8.95 -10.79
CA TYR A 234 4.08 9.29 -9.95
C TYR A 234 3.58 10.70 -10.23
N ASP A 235 2.32 10.99 -9.90
CA ASP A 235 1.72 12.32 -10.00
C ASP A 235 2.16 13.19 -8.81
N THR A 236 2.68 14.38 -9.08
CA THR A 236 3.08 15.33 -8.04
C THR A 236 1.91 16.00 -7.32
N GLN A 237 0.67 15.76 -7.76
CA GLN A 237 -0.51 16.27 -7.11
C GLN A 237 -0.74 15.59 -5.75
N CYS A 238 -0.58 16.33 -4.67
CA CYS A 238 -0.78 15.85 -3.29
C CYS A 238 -2.19 15.35 -3.01
N ALA A 239 -2.33 14.53 -1.97
CA ALA A 239 -3.60 14.11 -1.41
C ALA A 239 -4.42 15.32 -0.95
N GLN A 240 -5.72 15.32 -1.22
CA GLN A 240 -6.59 16.45 -0.92
C GLN A 240 -7.99 16.05 -0.49
N ARG A 241 -8.57 16.85 0.41
CA ARG A 241 -10.00 16.81 0.70
C ARG A 241 -10.76 17.49 -0.43
N VAL A 242 -11.77 16.82 -1.01
CA VAL A 242 -12.53 17.29 -2.17
C VAL A 242 -14.04 17.21 -1.94
N GLY A 243 -14.81 17.89 -2.80
CA GLY A 243 -16.26 18.03 -2.68
C GLY A 243 -16.66 19.34 -2.03
N ILE A 244 -17.87 19.83 -2.33
CA ILE A 244 -18.35 21.13 -1.85
C ILE A 244 -18.43 21.20 -0.32
N HIS A 245 -18.66 20.05 0.34
CA HIS A 245 -18.68 19.91 1.79
C HIS A 245 -17.42 19.19 2.33
N GLY A 246 -16.46 18.84 1.43
CA GLY A 246 -15.28 18.08 1.81
C GLY A 246 -15.58 16.63 2.20
N ASP A 247 -16.53 16.00 1.52
CA ASP A 247 -17.02 14.65 1.85
C ASP A 247 -16.08 13.54 1.39
N TYR A 248 -15.06 13.86 0.59
CA TYR A 248 -14.18 12.86 -0.04
C TYR A 248 -12.71 13.19 0.19
N LEU A 249 -11.88 12.16 0.11
CA LEU A 249 -10.43 12.24 0.02
C LEU A 249 -10.00 11.72 -1.35
N ALA A 250 -9.24 12.52 -2.09
CA ALA A 250 -8.69 12.15 -3.39
C ALA A 250 -7.16 12.13 -3.33
N SER A 251 -6.56 11.01 -3.74
CA SER A 251 -5.11 10.81 -3.78
C SER A 251 -4.74 9.73 -4.79
N ALA A 252 -3.49 9.69 -5.20
CA ALA A 252 -2.89 8.50 -5.77
C ALA A 252 -2.68 7.44 -4.68
N ARG A 253 -2.62 6.16 -5.06
CA ARG A 253 -2.20 5.04 -4.21
C ARG A 253 -3.04 4.83 -2.93
N LEU A 254 -4.32 5.25 -2.94
CA LEU A 254 -5.23 4.87 -1.87
C LEU A 254 -5.31 3.34 -1.77
N ASP A 255 -5.35 2.69 -2.90
CA ASP A 255 -5.10 1.28 -3.08
C ASP A 255 -3.58 1.03 -3.18
N ASN A 256 -2.92 0.50 -2.13
CA ASN A 256 -3.54 0.11 -0.85
C ASN A 256 -2.84 0.77 0.37
N LEU A 257 -2.19 1.92 0.16
CA LEU A 257 -1.50 2.66 1.22
C LEU A 257 -2.46 3.15 2.32
N LEU A 258 -3.76 3.33 2.01
CA LEU A 258 -4.78 3.62 3.01
C LEU A 258 -4.84 2.49 4.06
N SER A 259 -4.91 1.23 3.61
CA SER A 259 -4.96 0.08 4.53
C SER A 259 -3.63 -0.13 5.26
N CYS A 260 -2.48 0.13 4.59
CA CYS A 260 -1.17 0.14 5.25
C CYS A 260 -1.13 1.14 6.41
N TYR A 261 -1.61 2.37 6.18
CA TYR A 261 -1.66 3.40 7.22
C TYR A 261 -2.65 3.06 8.33
N ALA A 262 -3.85 2.56 7.99
CA ALA A 262 -4.85 2.16 8.98
C ALA A 262 -4.32 1.02 9.87
N GLY A 263 -3.66 0.00 9.27
CA GLY A 263 -3.02 -1.08 10.00
C GLY A 263 -1.86 -0.62 10.87
N LEU A 264 -1.00 0.27 10.36
CA LEU A 264 0.09 0.88 11.12
C LEU A 264 -0.43 1.64 12.35
N ARG A 265 -1.43 2.50 12.17
CA ARG A 265 -2.04 3.25 13.27
C ARG A 265 -2.69 2.31 14.29
N SER A 266 -3.41 1.29 13.82
CA SER A 266 -3.98 0.29 14.72
C SER A 266 -2.92 -0.42 15.56
N LEU A 267 -1.78 -0.76 14.96
CA LEU A 267 -0.66 -1.38 15.69
C LEU A 267 -0.03 -0.43 16.71
N LEU A 268 0.13 0.84 16.36
CA LEU A 268 0.73 1.84 17.25
C LEU A 268 -0.18 2.23 18.41
N ASP A 269 -1.49 2.32 18.18
CA ASP A 269 -2.48 2.82 19.13
C ASP A 269 -3.09 1.72 20.00
N ALA A 270 -2.95 0.43 19.64
CA ALA A 270 -3.56 -0.69 20.37
C ALA A 270 -3.02 -0.79 21.81
N GLU A 271 -3.93 -0.81 22.77
CA GLU A 271 -3.67 -1.15 24.17
C GLU A 271 -4.08 -2.62 24.39
N THR A 272 -3.12 -3.55 24.29
CA THR A 272 -3.44 -4.98 24.34
C THR A 272 -2.30 -5.81 24.92
N GLU A 273 -2.66 -6.88 25.62
CA GLU A 273 -1.76 -7.95 26.04
C GLU A 273 -1.72 -9.12 25.04
N GLN A 274 -2.50 -9.02 23.96
CA GLN A 274 -2.54 -10.04 22.90
C GLN A 274 -1.34 -9.87 21.96
N SER A 275 -0.96 -10.97 21.30
CA SER A 275 0.01 -10.90 20.22
C SER A 275 -0.66 -10.36 18.96
N VAL A 276 -0.11 -9.28 18.42
CA VAL A 276 -0.64 -8.56 17.26
C VAL A 276 0.43 -8.39 16.19
N LEU A 277 0.04 -8.46 14.91
CA LEU A 277 0.96 -8.40 13.79
C LEU A 277 0.33 -7.64 12.61
N LEU A 278 1.11 -6.74 12.04
CA LEU A 278 0.85 -6.10 10.76
C LEU A 278 1.80 -6.66 9.72
N VAL A 279 1.29 -7.10 8.57
CA VAL A 279 2.09 -7.42 7.38
C VAL A 279 1.65 -6.56 6.21
N CYS A 280 2.60 -5.87 5.57
CA CYS A 280 2.40 -5.13 4.34
C CYS A 280 3.30 -5.72 3.26
N ASN A 281 2.72 -6.41 2.27
CA ASN A 281 3.43 -7.09 1.20
C ASN A 281 3.63 -6.16 -0.01
N ASP A 282 4.69 -6.39 -0.79
CA ASP A 282 4.87 -5.85 -2.14
C ASP A 282 4.30 -6.82 -3.18
N HIS A 283 4.18 -6.36 -4.43
CA HIS A 283 3.83 -7.17 -5.60
C HIS A 283 2.41 -7.78 -5.61
N GLU A 284 1.47 -7.25 -4.82
CA GLU A 284 0.07 -7.68 -4.87
C GLU A 284 -0.51 -7.49 -6.27
N GLU A 285 -0.29 -6.32 -6.85
CA GLU A 285 -0.83 -5.85 -8.13
C GLU A 285 -0.36 -6.65 -9.36
N VAL A 286 0.62 -7.53 -9.16
CA VAL A 286 1.17 -8.44 -10.18
C VAL A 286 1.09 -9.90 -9.75
N GLY A 287 0.24 -10.22 -8.75
CA GLY A 287 -0.11 -11.59 -8.35
C GLY A 287 0.70 -12.18 -7.20
N SER A 288 1.46 -11.38 -6.46
CA SER A 288 2.15 -11.78 -5.21
C SER A 288 3.22 -12.87 -5.32
N ALA A 289 3.57 -13.35 -6.52
CA ALA A 289 4.50 -14.45 -6.74
C ALA A 289 5.96 -13.98 -6.68
N SER A 290 6.44 -13.57 -5.51
CA SER A 290 7.81 -13.13 -5.27
C SER A 290 8.23 -13.37 -3.82
N ALA A 291 9.53 -13.20 -3.52
CA ALA A 291 10.04 -13.33 -2.15
C ALA A 291 9.48 -12.27 -1.18
N ALA A 292 9.06 -11.10 -1.70
CA ALA A 292 8.45 -10.00 -0.95
C ALA A 292 6.92 -10.04 -0.98
N GLY A 293 6.31 -10.73 -1.96
CA GLY A 293 4.86 -10.89 -2.10
C GLY A 293 4.26 -11.88 -1.12
N ALA A 294 2.93 -11.90 -1.04
CA ALA A 294 2.18 -12.73 -0.11
C ALA A 294 2.30 -14.25 -0.38
N GLN A 295 2.68 -14.67 -1.62
CA GLN A 295 3.01 -16.06 -1.93
C GLN A 295 4.40 -16.48 -1.40
N GLY A 296 5.25 -15.50 -1.08
CA GLY A 296 6.58 -15.77 -0.56
C GLY A 296 6.58 -16.23 0.90
N PRO A 297 7.71 -16.75 1.39
CA PRO A 297 7.79 -17.33 2.74
C PRO A 297 7.92 -16.28 3.84
N PHE A 298 7.81 -14.97 3.55
CA PHE A 298 8.17 -13.92 4.50
C PHE A 298 7.37 -14.00 5.80
N LEU A 299 6.03 -13.98 5.71
CA LEU A 299 5.17 -14.05 6.88
C LEU A 299 5.31 -15.41 7.59
N HIS A 300 5.32 -16.52 6.85
CA HIS A 300 5.49 -17.86 7.41
C HIS A 300 6.79 -17.97 8.22
N THR A 301 7.92 -17.52 7.65
CA THR A 301 9.23 -17.55 8.33
C THR A 301 9.25 -16.72 9.63
N VAL A 302 8.59 -15.56 9.64
CA VAL A 302 8.49 -14.74 10.86
C VAL A 302 7.66 -15.46 11.90
N LEU A 303 6.52 -16.04 11.54
CA LEU A 303 5.65 -16.79 12.45
C LEU A 303 6.33 -18.04 13.01
N GLU A 304 7.09 -18.79 12.19
CA GLU A 304 7.91 -19.91 12.67
C GLU A 304 8.92 -19.48 13.75
N ARG A 305 9.61 -18.36 13.50
CA ARG A 305 10.59 -17.83 14.45
C ARG A 305 9.96 -17.29 15.74
N LEU A 306 8.72 -16.76 15.64
CA LEU A 306 7.96 -16.32 16.82
C LEU A 306 7.46 -17.51 17.67
N CYS A 307 7.02 -18.58 17.02
CA CYS A 307 6.47 -19.75 17.69
C CYS A 307 7.53 -20.72 18.21
N GLY A 308 8.70 -20.77 17.56
CA GLY A 308 9.84 -21.61 17.93
C GLY A 308 9.74 -23.08 17.49
N ASP A 309 8.55 -23.63 17.32
CA ASP A 309 8.34 -25.00 16.86
C ASP A 309 7.02 -25.13 16.06
N THR A 310 6.93 -26.21 15.28
CA THR A 310 5.80 -26.47 14.38
C THR A 310 4.48 -26.71 15.11
N GLU A 311 4.49 -27.36 16.28
CA GLU A 311 3.27 -27.63 17.06
C GLU A 311 2.71 -26.33 17.62
N THR A 312 3.54 -25.47 18.18
CA THR A 312 3.18 -24.13 18.65
C THR A 312 2.63 -23.29 17.51
N LEU A 313 3.28 -23.30 16.33
CA LEU A 313 2.80 -22.58 15.15
C LEU A 313 1.43 -23.06 14.70
N ALA A 314 1.22 -24.37 14.56
CA ALA A 314 -0.04 -24.93 14.13
C ALA A 314 -1.21 -24.55 15.06
N ARG A 315 -0.97 -24.64 16.38
CA ARG A 315 -1.96 -24.26 17.41
C ARG A 315 -2.23 -22.77 17.41
N ALA A 316 -1.20 -21.93 17.25
CA ALA A 316 -1.35 -20.49 17.17
C ALA A 316 -2.18 -20.09 15.93
N LEU A 317 -1.86 -20.62 14.76
CA LEU A 317 -2.60 -20.34 13.51
C LEU A 317 -4.07 -20.74 13.60
N ALA A 318 -4.38 -21.88 14.21
CA ALA A 318 -5.76 -22.34 14.40
C ALA A 318 -6.61 -21.40 15.29
N ARG A 319 -5.96 -20.54 16.09
CA ARG A 319 -6.60 -19.53 16.97
C ARG A 319 -6.45 -18.11 16.48
N SER A 320 -5.80 -17.93 15.33
CA SER A 320 -5.53 -16.63 14.74
C SER A 320 -6.65 -16.19 13.81
N LEU A 321 -6.76 -14.89 13.63
CA LEU A 321 -7.58 -14.26 12.59
C LEU A 321 -6.71 -13.28 11.79
N LEU A 322 -6.79 -13.39 10.47
CA LEU A 322 -6.23 -12.43 9.54
C LEU A 322 -7.35 -11.55 8.98
N ILE A 323 -7.24 -10.24 9.13
CA ILE A 323 -7.99 -9.27 8.33
C ILE A 323 -7.09 -8.88 7.15
N SER A 324 -7.45 -9.33 5.95
CA SER A 324 -6.87 -8.87 4.69
C SER A 324 -7.55 -7.55 4.32
N ALA A 325 -6.84 -6.46 4.60
CA ALA A 325 -7.32 -5.10 4.39
C ALA A 325 -6.84 -4.59 3.03
N ASP A 326 -7.79 -4.47 2.10
CA ASP A 326 -7.55 -4.04 0.74
C ASP A 326 -8.81 -3.35 0.20
N ASN A 327 -8.67 -2.20 -0.45
CA ASN A 327 -9.79 -1.32 -0.78
C ASN A 327 -10.88 -2.02 -1.61
N ALA A 328 -12.12 -1.56 -1.48
CA ALA A 328 -13.28 -2.16 -2.12
C ALA A 328 -13.93 -1.20 -3.12
N HIS A 329 -14.55 -1.74 -4.18
CA HIS A 329 -15.29 -0.93 -5.15
C HIS A 329 -16.54 -0.31 -4.52
N ALA A 330 -16.61 1.02 -4.48
CA ALA A 330 -17.85 1.72 -4.14
C ALA A 330 -18.79 1.78 -5.35
N LEU A 331 -20.09 1.90 -5.09
CA LEU A 331 -21.10 2.15 -6.13
C LEU A 331 -20.73 3.41 -6.92
N HIS A 332 -20.47 3.25 -8.20
CA HIS A 332 -20.14 4.38 -9.08
C HIS A 332 -21.43 4.99 -9.64
N PRO A 333 -21.70 6.29 -9.38
CA PRO A 333 -23.00 6.89 -9.73
C PRO A 333 -23.31 6.90 -11.24
N ASN A 334 -22.28 6.90 -12.10
CA ASN A 334 -22.44 6.89 -13.55
C ASN A 334 -22.40 5.47 -14.15
N TYR A 335 -22.16 4.43 -13.34
CA TYR A 335 -22.02 3.04 -13.76
C TYR A 335 -22.65 2.08 -12.74
N ASP A 336 -23.82 2.45 -12.18
CA ASP A 336 -24.57 1.67 -11.20
C ASP A 336 -24.90 0.25 -11.70
N ASN A 337 -25.14 0.12 -13.00
CA ASN A 337 -25.36 -1.15 -13.67
C ASN A 337 -24.17 -2.12 -13.65
N LYS A 338 -23.00 -1.70 -13.18
CA LYS A 338 -21.81 -2.56 -13.00
C LYS A 338 -21.79 -3.23 -11.61
N HIS A 339 -22.69 -2.87 -10.71
CA HIS A 339 -22.84 -3.46 -9.41
C HIS A 339 -24.03 -4.41 -9.34
N ASP A 340 -23.93 -5.41 -8.47
CA ASP A 340 -25.08 -6.21 -8.07
C ASP A 340 -26.12 -5.31 -7.35
N PRO A 341 -27.42 -5.40 -7.67
CA PRO A 341 -28.42 -4.47 -7.10
C PRO A 341 -28.56 -4.53 -5.57
N GLN A 342 -28.17 -5.65 -4.95
CA GLN A 342 -28.27 -5.86 -3.51
C GLN A 342 -26.95 -5.56 -2.77
N HIS A 343 -25.85 -5.37 -3.51
CA HIS A 343 -24.50 -5.21 -2.95
C HIS A 343 -23.83 -3.96 -3.51
N GLN A 344 -24.29 -2.79 -3.02
CA GLN A 344 -23.89 -1.47 -3.51
C GLN A 344 -23.22 -0.65 -2.39
N PRO A 345 -21.93 -0.92 -2.06
CA PRO A 345 -21.23 -0.14 -1.03
C PRO A 345 -21.16 1.34 -1.40
N ARG A 346 -21.35 2.21 -0.39
CA ARG A 346 -21.31 3.66 -0.57
C ARG A 346 -20.09 4.25 0.10
N LEU A 347 -19.56 5.33 -0.46
CA LEU A 347 -18.57 6.16 0.21
C LEU A 347 -19.14 6.72 1.51
N ASN A 348 -18.33 6.86 2.52
CA ASN A 348 -18.71 7.29 3.88
C ASN A 348 -19.63 6.29 4.62
N GLY A 349 -19.72 5.06 4.13
CA GLY A 349 -20.53 3.99 4.71
C GLY A 349 -19.76 3.00 5.59
N GLY A 350 -18.47 3.21 5.80
CA GLY A 350 -17.60 2.33 6.56
C GLY A 350 -17.06 1.13 5.75
N PRO A 351 -16.25 0.27 6.39
CA PRO A 351 -15.57 -0.82 5.72
C PRO A 351 -16.54 -1.80 5.04
N VAL A 352 -16.07 -2.42 3.98
CA VAL A 352 -16.81 -3.32 3.12
C VAL A 352 -16.25 -4.73 3.27
N ILE A 353 -17.06 -5.70 3.67
CA ILE A 353 -16.70 -7.13 3.65
C ILE A 353 -16.85 -7.64 2.21
N LYS A 354 -15.81 -8.27 1.68
CA LYS A 354 -15.76 -8.77 0.30
C LYS A 354 -16.12 -10.26 0.27
N PHE A 355 -17.10 -10.66 -0.56
CA PHE A 355 -17.52 -12.05 -0.74
C PHE A 355 -17.34 -12.51 -2.18
N ASN A 356 -16.86 -13.74 -2.36
CA ASN A 356 -16.77 -14.36 -3.67
C ASN A 356 -16.88 -15.90 -3.57
N ALA A 357 -17.84 -16.49 -4.29
CA ALA A 357 -18.08 -17.94 -4.29
C ALA A 357 -16.91 -18.75 -4.88
N ASN A 358 -16.08 -18.14 -5.75
CA ASN A 358 -14.89 -18.78 -6.34
C ASN A 358 -13.63 -18.56 -5.52
N GLN A 359 -13.75 -18.14 -4.25
CA GLN A 359 -12.62 -17.91 -3.33
C GLN A 359 -11.59 -16.91 -3.85
N ARG A 360 -12.04 -15.89 -4.62
CA ARG A 360 -11.21 -14.73 -4.94
C ARG A 360 -11.02 -13.83 -3.72
N TYR A 361 -11.86 -13.99 -2.72
CA TYR A 361 -11.75 -13.48 -1.35
C TYR A 361 -11.87 -14.67 -0.40
N ALA A 362 -11.09 -14.67 0.68
CA ALA A 362 -11.05 -15.77 1.65
C ALA A 362 -12.22 -15.76 2.65
N THR A 363 -13.03 -14.71 2.63
CA THR A 363 -14.16 -14.51 3.53
C THR A 363 -15.13 -15.70 3.51
N ASN A 364 -15.47 -16.19 4.68
CA ASN A 364 -16.56 -17.14 4.92
C ASN A 364 -17.57 -16.57 5.92
N SER A 365 -18.62 -17.34 6.26
CA SER A 365 -19.68 -16.86 7.15
C SER A 365 -19.20 -16.60 8.58
N GLU A 366 -18.28 -17.40 9.09
CA GLU A 366 -17.73 -17.26 10.45
C GLU A 366 -16.82 -16.04 10.56
N THR A 367 -15.87 -15.90 9.63
CA THR A 367 -14.94 -14.76 9.62
C THR A 367 -15.66 -13.45 9.33
N ALA A 368 -16.69 -13.46 8.47
CA ALA A 368 -17.54 -12.29 8.24
C ALA A 368 -18.36 -11.92 9.48
N ALA A 369 -18.90 -12.91 10.22
CA ALA A 369 -19.64 -12.68 11.47
C ALA A 369 -18.71 -12.06 12.52
N THR A 370 -17.50 -12.60 12.68
CA THR A 370 -16.48 -12.04 13.61
C THR A 370 -16.18 -10.59 13.26
N PHE A 371 -15.95 -10.25 11.98
CA PHE A 371 -15.68 -8.86 11.59
C PHE A 371 -16.88 -7.93 11.84
N ARG A 372 -18.12 -8.39 11.63
CA ARG A 372 -19.32 -7.62 11.97
C ARG A 372 -19.44 -7.35 13.47
N GLU A 373 -19.08 -8.33 14.31
CA GLU A 373 -19.05 -8.15 15.77
C GLU A 373 -17.98 -7.12 16.18
N LEU A 374 -16.79 -7.18 15.58
CA LEU A 374 -15.74 -6.16 15.80
C LEU A 374 -16.25 -4.76 15.44
N CYS A 375 -16.85 -4.59 14.27
CA CYS A 375 -17.45 -3.32 13.87
C CYS A 375 -18.56 -2.87 14.84
N THR A 376 -19.39 -3.78 15.32
CA THR A 376 -20.46 -3.46 16.29
C THR A 376 -19.87 -2.96 17.61
N ARG A 377 -18.81 -3.61 18.12
CA ARG A 377 -18.12 -3.21 19.35
C ARG A 377 -17.45 -1.84 19.19
N ALA A 378 -16.88 -1.58 18.00
CA ALA A 378 -16.25 -0.30 17.67
C ALA A 378 -17.28 0.82 17.34
N GLY A 379 -18.58 0.52 17.24
CA GLY A 379 -19.58 1.49 16.79
C GLY A 379 -19.45 1.89 15.32
N VAL A 380 -18.83 1.03 14.48
CA VAL A 380 -18.53 1.28 13.07
C VAL A 380 -19.60 0.65 12.19
N PRO A 381 -20.20 1.39 11.24
CA PRO A 381 -21.08 0.80 10.23
C PRO A 381 -20.26 -0.11 9.31
N VAL A 382 -20.87 -1.20 8.82
CA VAL A 382 -20.21 -2.17 7.93
C VAL A 382 -21.10 -2.51 6.76
N GLN A 383 -20.48 -2.59 5.58
CA GLN A 383 -21.14 -2.90 4.31
C GLN A 383 -20.66 -4.26 3.78
N SER A 384 -21.22 -4.72 2.67
CA SER A 384 -20.80 -5.95 1.99
C SER A 384 -20.82 -5.75 0.49
N ILE A 385 -19.91 -6.45 -0.21
CA ILE A 385 -19.89 -6.53 -1.65
C ILE A 385 -19.85 -7.98 -2.12
N ALA A 386 -20.66 -8.28 -3.14
CA ALA A 386 -20.51 -9.42 -4.01
C ALA A 386 -20.57 -8.91 -5.45
N MET A 387 -19.70 -9.40 -6.31
CA MET A 387 -19.71 -9.00 -7.71
C MET A 387 -20.91 -9.53 -8.46
N ARG A 388 -21.34 -8.83 -9.51
CA ARG A 388 -22.34 -9.38 -10.45
C ARG A 388 -21.85 -10.73 -10.98
N SER A 389 -22.76 -11.69 -11.10
CA SER A 389 -22.43 -13.06 -11.53
C SER A 389 -21.87 -13.16 -12.95
N ASP A 390 -22.11 -12.14 -13.78
CA ASP A 390 -21.62 -12.03 -15.16
C ASP A 390 -20.33 -11.21 -15.30
N MET A 391 -19.70 -10.82 -14.17
CA MET A 391 -18.46 -10.05 -14.17
C MET A 391 -17.33 -10.80 -13.46
N ALA A 392 -16.10 -10.61 -13.95
CA ALA A 392 -14.92 -11.13 -13.29
C ALA A 392 -14.68 -10.40 -11.95
N CYS A 393 -14.10 -11.12 -10.99
CA CYS A 393 -13.66 -10.60 -9.71
C CYS A 393 -12.13 -10.56 -9.66
N GLY A 394 -11.56 -9.47 -9.16
CA GLY A 394 -10.16 -9.42 -8.75
C GLY A 394 -9.88 -10.36 -7.57
N SER A 395 -8.64 -10.44 -7.15
CA SER A 395 -8.23 -11.16 -5.94
C SER A 395 -7.48 -10.19 -5.02
N THR A 396 -7.08 -10.67 -3.85
CA THR A 396 -6.38 -9.94 -2.80
C THR A 396 -5.29 -10.82 -2.21
N ILE A 397 -4.49 -10.30 -1.28
CA ILE A 397 -3.56 -11.13 -0.49
C ILE A 397 -4.28 -12.14 0.40
N GLY A 398 -5.56 -11.93 0.74
CA GLY A 398 -6.34 -12.76 1.66
C GLY A 398 -6.36 -14.25 1.28
N PRO A 399 -6.88 -14.65 0.12
CA PRO A 399 -6.87 -16.04 -0.34
C PRO A 399 -5.48 -16.64 -0.41
N ILE A 400 -4.49 -15.85 -0.80
CA ILE A 400 -3.08 -16.29 -0.93
C ILE A 400 -2.53 -16.63 0.45
N THR A 401 -2.60 -15.70 1.39
CA THR A 401 -2.10 -15.88 2.75
C THR A 401 -2.86 -16.98 3.50
N SER A 402 -4.20 -17.03 3.33
CA SER A 402 -5.03 -18.10 3.88
C SER A 402 -4.62 -19.49 3.37
N THR A 403 -4.31 -19.62 2.09
CA THR A 403 -3.86 -20.88 1.49
C THR A 403 -2.47 -21.29 1.98
N VAL A 404 -1.55 -20.34 2.11
CA VAL A 404 -0.17 -20.61 2.55
C VAL A 404 -0.09 -20.99 4.02
N LEU A 405 -0.88 -20.33 4.89
CA LEU A 405 -0.79 -20.48 6.34
C LEU A 405 -1.91 -21.33 6.95
N GLY A 406 -3.04 -21.52 6.27
CA GLY A 406 -4.21 -22.15 6.85
C GLY A 406 -4.92 -21.31 7.93
N VAL A 407 -4.71 -19.99 7.95
CA VAL A 407 -5.28 -19.08 8.94
C VAL A 407 -6.70 -18.63 8.52
N ASN A 408 -7.61 -18.52 9.50
CA ASN A 408 -8.93 -17.92 9.26
C ASN A 408 -8.78 -16.50 8.78
N THR A 409 -9.44 -16.17 7.65
CA THR A 409 -9.24 -14.88 6.96
C THR A 409 -10.57 -14.24 6.57
N VAL A 410 -10.66 -12.93 6.73
CA VAL A 410 -11.72 -12.09 6.17
C VAL A 410 -11.10 -11.00 5.30
N ASP A 411 -11.64 -10.80 4.10
CA ASP A 411 -11.26 -9.72 3.19
C ASP A 411 -12.19 -8.53 3.38
N VAL A 412 -11.60 -7.38 3.71
CA VAL A 412 -12.34 -6.14 3.94
C VAL A 412 -11.61 -4.96 3.32
N GLY A 413 -12.29 -3.83 3.13
CA GLY A 413 -11.59 -2.61 2.69
C GLY A 413 -12.43 -1.36 2.77
N ALA A 414 -11.77 -0.20 2.69
CA ALA A 414 -12.45 1.08 2.53
C ALA A 414 -13.08 1.16 1.14
N PRO A 415 -14.32 1.66 1.01
CA PRO A 415 -14.93 1.86 -0.31
C PRO A 415 -14.24 3.00 -1.07
N GLN A 416 -13.94 2.76 -2.35
CA GLN A 416 -13.33 3.78 -3.22
C GLN A 416 -13.88 3.76 -4.64
N LEU A 417 -13.71 4.88 -5.35
CA LEU A 417 -13.94 5.06 -6.78
C LEU A 417 -12.62 5.26 -7.50
N GLY A 418 -12.57 4.84 -8.76
CA GLY A 418 -11.40 5.02 -9.62
C GLY A 418 -10.19 4.19 -9.20
N MET A 419 -10.42 3.00 -8.60
CA MET A 419 -9.35 2.05 -8.27
C MET A 419 -8.41 1.85 -9.47
N HIS A 420 -7.09 1.85 -9.22
CA HIS A 420 -6.02 1.79 -10.22
C HIS A 420 -5.89 3.02 -11.14
N SER A 421 -6.62 4.09 -10.86
CA SER A 421 -6.35 5.40 -11.47
C SER A 421 -5.14 6.05 -10.79
N ILE A 422 -4.43 6.91 -11.52
CA ILE A 422 -3.39 7.76 -10.93
C ILE A 422 -3.94 8.70 -9.84
N ARG A 423 -5.28 8.86 -9.77
CA ARG A 423 -5.97 9.59 -8.71
C ARG A 423 -7.29 8.91 -8.37
N GLU A 424 -7.36 8.37 -7.18
CA GLU A 424 -8.46 7.60 -6.63
C GLU A 424 -9.25 8.44 -5.62
N THR A 425 -10.46 8.01 -5.26
CA THR A 425 -11.33 8.77 -4.36
C THR A 425 -12.00 7.84 -3.36
N THR A 426 -11.88 8.14 -2.07
CA THR A 426 -12.62 7.47 -0.99
C THR A 426 -13.48 8.48 -0.19
N GLY A 427 -14.39 8.00 0.63
CA GLY A 427 -15.15 8.87 1.53
C GLY A 427 -14.26 9.42 2.65
N TRP A 428 -14.51 10.67 3.06
CA TRP A 428 -13.71 11.31 4.12
C TRP A 428 -13.75 10.58 5.46
N LYS A 429 -14.85 9.84 5.74
CA LYS A 429 -15.01 9.06 6.98
C LYS A 429 -14.45 7.65 6.89
N ASP A 430 -14.33 7.07 5.69
CA ASP A 430 -14.04 5.65 5.53
C ASP A 430 -12.66 5.23 6.06
N PRO A 431 -11.56 6.02 5.90
CA PRO A 431 -10.26 5.63 6.45
C PRO A 431 -10.26 5.47 7.97
N VAL A 432 -10.86 6.41 8.70
CA VAL A 432 -10.91 6.31 10.16
C VAL A 432 -11.87 5.22 10.64
N LEU A 433 -12.96 4.96 9.92
CA LEU A 433 -13.87 3.86 10.24
C LEU A 433 -13.20 2.49 10.02
N LEU A 434 -12.40 2.34 8.97
CA LEU A 434 -11.58 1.14 8.78
C LEU A 434 -10.58 0.99 9.93
N TYR A 435 -9.82 2.04 10.25
CA TYR A 435 -8.88 2.04 11.37
C TYR A 435 -9.53 1.60 12.68
N GLN A 436 -10.72 2.14 13.03
CA GLN A 436 -11.43 1.77 14.27
C GLN A 436 -11.80 0.29 14.32
N ALA A 437 -12.23 -0.28 13.19
CA ALA A 437 -12.53 -1.71 13.10
C ALA A 437 -11.26 -2.58 13.23
N LEU A 438 -10.14 -2.14 12.64
CA LEU A 438 -8.85 -2.83 12.73
C LEU A 438 -8.25 -2.73 14.15
N LEU A 439 -8.37 -1.57 14.79
CA LEU A 439 -7.95 -1.38 16.18
C LEU A 439 -8.72 -2.32 17.13
N GLN A 440 -10.03 -2.45 16.92
CA GLN A 440 -10.87 -3.34 17.71
C GLN A 440 -10.45 -4.81 17.57
N LEU A 441 -9.90 -5.24 16.42
CA LEU A 441 -9.30 -6.59 16.32
C LEU A 441 -8.13 -6.73 17.29
N PHE A 442 -7.21 -5.78 17.30
CA PHE A 442 -6.00 -5.85 18.11
C PHE A 442 -6.29 -5.78 19.60
N GLU A 443 -7.35 -5.08 20.00
CA GLU A 443 -7.78 -4.94 21.40
C GLU A 443 -8.71 -6.06 21.87
N SER A 444 -9.13 -6.97 20.96
CA SER A 444 -10.04 -8.06 21.33
C SER A 444 -9.31 -9.19 22.02
N GLU A 445 -9.70 -9.47 23.28
CA GLU A 445 -9.19 -10.62 24.04
C GLU A 445 -9.66 -11.96 23.43
N LYS A 446 -10.90 -12.00 22.93
CA LYS A 446 -11.50 -13.18 22.30
C LYS A 446 -11.98 -12.84 20.89
N LEU A 447 -11.72 -13.76 19.98
CA LEU A 447 -12.19 -13.73 18.60
C LEU A 447 -13.45 -14.56 18.46
#